data_358a8e2fe6389e5b1c22829a962e867e
#
_entry.id   358a8e2fe6389e5b1c22829a962e867e
#
_cell.length_a   1.000
_cell.length_b   1.000
_cell.length_c   1.000
_cell.angle_alpha   90.00
_cell.angle_beta   90.00
_cell.angle_gamma   90.00
#
_symmetry.space_group_name_H-M   'P 1'
#
loop_
_entity.id
_entity.type
_entity.pdbx_description
1 polymer ?
#
loop_
_entity_poly.entity_id
_entity_poly.type
_entity_poly.pdbx_seq_one_letter_code
_entity_poly.pdbx_strand_id
1 'polypeptide(L)'
;MGAHVVPYINGRLWDPLSEAFRTYHGDRALCVKRDGSYYEEVYRSQVPHNVSCPSSEIWQRVQGDVIDSISKRLSTAGVYIDQVACAAPDLCYNPDHNHSLGGGNWWAKGYRDMYQTARARSINDGQILATEECAECYIDLFDLMLIVNTDRRGDNRPIPLFPIVYSDRALYTGYCYIASPINNGSFKFITAKSLLWGSQLGWIQPGRIVAADAQREALFLKRMQQFRAKVRSILVGGQLLGEWSPGEVPLMDVPGHGQHPAVLGAKWRSAEGKPYLLLVNWDDQSHKLTLPTGKRITLAPLSAWVDEVPCQEK
;
A
#
# COMPACT_ATOMS: atom_id res chain seq x y z
N MET A 1 17.99 17.83 0.34
CA MET A 1 17.16 16.63 0.17
C MET A 1 15.71 17.07 0.30
N GLY A 2 14.88 16.85 -0.71
CA GLY A 2 13.46 17.14 -0.64
C GLY A 2 12.70 15.95 -0.02
N ALA A 3 12.32 16.05 1.25
CA ALA A 3 11.40 15.11 1.87
C ALA A 3 9.97 15.62 1.69
N HIS A 4 9.06 14.72 1.35
CA HIS A 4 7.64 14.99 1.28
C HIS A 4 6.96 14.43 2.53
N VAL A 5 6.07 15.22 3.13
CA VAL A 5 5.32 14.83 4.32
C VAL A 5 3.88 14.54 3.92
N VAL A 6 3.39 13.36 4.29
CA VAL A 6 2.01 12.91 4.09
C VAL A 6 1.48 12.49 5.46
N PRO A 7 0.86 13.41 6.23
CA PRO A 7 0.37 13.12 7.57
C PRO A 7 -0.74 12.08 7.58
N TYR A 8 -0.78 11.31 8.65
CA TYR A 8 -1.80 10.31 8.94
C TYR A 8 -3.03 10.94 9.58
N ILE A 9 -4.21 10.52 9.14
CA ILE A 9 -5.48 10.70 9.83
C ILE A 9 -6.28 9.40 9.81
N ASN A 10 -7.20 9.22 10.76
CA ASN A 10 -8.15 8.11 10.71
C ASN A 10 -9.44 8.55 10.00
N GLY A 11 -9.86 7.80 8.98
CA GLY A 11 -11.06 8.11 8.18
C GLY A 11 -12.35 7.49 8.71
N ARG A 12 -12.27 6.67 9.77
CA ARG A 12 -13.41 5.90 10.28
C ARG A 12 -13.68 6.14 11.76
N LEU A 13 -12.63 6.26 12.56
CA LEU A 13 -12.74 6.30 14.02
C LEU A 13 -12.64 7.72 14.55
N TRP A 14 -13.44 8.03 15.56
CA TRP A 14 -13.42 9.29 16.27
C TRP A 14 -13.21 9.08 17.77
N ASP A 15 -12.26 9.82 18.35
CA ASP A 15 -12.03 9.85 19.79
C ASP A 15 -13.13 10.66 20.47
N PRO A 16 -13.99 10.03 21.31
CA PRO A 16 -15.09 10.71 22.00
C PRO A 16 -14.61 11.73 23.04
N LEU A 17 -13.34 11.65 23.46
CA LEU A 17 -12.78 12.59 24.43
C LEU A 17 -12.22 13.86 23.75
N SER A 18 -12.10 13.86 22.43
CA SER A 18 -11.57 15.01 21.68
C SER A 18 -12.47 16.24 21.79
N GLU A 19 -11.86 17.43 21.75
CA GLU A 19 -12.61 18.70 21.71
C GLU A 19 -13.50 18.78 20.46
N ALA A 20 -12.98 18.31 19.32
CA ALA A 20 -13.74 18.28 18.07
C ALA A 20 -15.00 17.44 18.19
N PHE A 21 -14.95 16.26 18.86
CA PHE A 21 -16.14 15.44 19.08
C PHE A 21 -17.25 16.20 19.82
N ARG A 22 -16.90 16.93 20.87
CA ARG A 22 -17.85 17.76 21.62
C ARG A 22 -18.37 18.94 20.80
N THR A 23 -17.48 19.64 20.13
CA THR A 23 -17.81 20.86 19.38
C THR A 23 -18.71 20.57 18.17
N TYR A 24 -18.51 19.45 17.49
CA TYR A 24 -19.29 19.07 16.30
C TYR A 24 -20.47 18.17 16.62
N HIS A 25 -20.77 17.88 17.90
CA HIS A 25 -21.79 16.91 18.29
C HIS A 25 -21.55 15.54 17.66
N GLY A 26 -20.36 15.00 17.89
CA GLY A 26 -19.87 13.77 17.24
C GLY A 26 -20.72 12.53 17.52
N ASP A 27 -21.42 12.48 18.64
CA ASP A 27 -22.41 11.45 18.97
C ASP A 27 -23.47 11.28 17.87
N ARG A 28 -23.84 12.36 17.19
CA ARG A 28 -24.80 12.35 16.08
C ARG A 28 -24.19 11.86 14.77
N ALA A 29 -22.88 11.64 14.71
CA ALA A 29 -22.18 11.16 13.51
C ALA A 29 -21.89 9.66 13.56
N LEU A 30 -22.15 8.99 14.70
CA LEU A 30 -21.73 7.61 14.92
C LEU A 30 -22.64 6.60 14.25
N CYS A 31 -22.05 5.47 13.83
CA CYS A 31 -22.80 4.28 13.48
C CYS A 31 -23.53 3.72 14.71
N VAL A 32 -24.83 3.51 14.58
CA VAL A 32 -25.69 3.00 15.67
C VAL A 32 -26.04 1.55 15.38
N LYS A 33 -25.83 0.67 16.35
CA LYS A 33 -26.26 -0.73 16.29
C LYS A 33 -27.79 -0.84 16.44
N ARG A 34 -28.34 -2.01 16.16
CA ARG A 34 -29.78 -2.26 16.24
C ARG A 34 -30.36 -2.04 17.64
N ASP A 35 -29.57 -2.24 18.68
CA ASP A 35 -29.93 -2.04 20.09
C ASP A 35 -29.73 -0.60 20.58
N GLY A 36 -29.33 0.31 19.71
CA GLY A 36 -29.07 1.71 20.03
C GLY A 36 -27.67 2.00 20.57
N SER A 37 -26.82 0.98 20.78
CA SER A 37 -25.43 1.18 21.20
C SER A 37 -24.51 1.57 20.02
N TYR A 38 -23.29 2.03 20.35
CA TYR A 38 -22.29 2.40 19.35
C TYR A 38 -21.26 1.28 19.12
N TYR A 39 -20.62 1.30 17.96
CA TYR A 39 -19.43 0.49 17.69
C TYR A 39 -18.20 1.19 18.28
N GLU A 40 -17.38 0.41 18.96
CA GLU A 40 -16.16 0.89 19.63
C GLU A 40 -14.97 0.00 19.28
N GLU A 41 -13.81 0.62 19.08
CA GLU A 41 -12.54 -0.05 18.91
C GLU A 41 -11.52 0.50 19.89
N VAL A 42 -10.79 -0.40 20.57
CA VAL A 42 -9.77 -0.04 21.55
C VAL A 42 -8.40 -0.44 21.03
N TYR A 43 -7.50 0.51 20.94
CA TYR A 43 -6.11 0.29 20.56
C TYR A 43 -5.17 0.47 21.75
N ARG A 44 -3.86 0.67 21.47
CA ARG A 44 -2.84 0.82 22.53
C ARG A 44 -3.08 2.00 23.47
N SER A 45 -3.77 3.02 23.02
CA SER A 45 -4.15 4.19 23.82
C SER A 45 -5.12 3.88 24.96
N GLN A 46 -5.76 2.71 24.92
CA GLN A 46 -6.82 2.29 25.87
C GLN A 46 -8.06 3.20 25.85
N VAL A 47 -8.13 4.17 24.96
CA VAL A 47 -9.33 5.01 24.75
C VAL A 47 -10.20 4.33 23.72
N PRO A 48 -11.49 4.05 24.03
CA PRO A 48 -12.44 3.57 23.03
C PRO A 48 -12.66 4.65 21.97
N HIS A 49 -12.48 4.28 20.71
CA HIS A 49 -12.78 5.14 19.56
C HIS A 49 -14.08 4.66 18.92
N ASN A 50 -14.97 5.58 18.63
CA ASN A 50 -16.26 5.26 18.04
C ASN A 50 -16.21 5.26 16.52
N VAL A 51 -16.95 4.33 15.90
CA VAL A 51 -17.09 4.24 14.44
C VAL A 51 -18.03 5.32 13.94
N SER A 52 -17.54 6.21 13.11
CA SER A 52 -18.32 7.25 12.45
C SER A 52 -18.99 6.74 11.18
N CYS A 53 -20.20 7.18 10.90
CA CYS A 53 -20.90 6.84 9.68
C CYS A 53 -20.41 7.69 8.50
N PRO A 54 -19.93 7.08 7.40
CA PRO A 54 -19.44 7.84 6.24
C PRO A 54 -20.54 8.64 5.53
N SER A 55 -21.81 8.35 5.77
CA SER A 55 -22.92 9.12 5.22
C SER A 55 -23.39 10.25 6.13
N SER A 56 -22.80 10.41 7.34
CA SER A 56 -23.12 11.53 8.22
C SER A 56 -22.49 12.82 7.71
N GLU A 57 -23.29 13.85 7.49
CA GLU A 57 -22.83 15.16 7.07
C GLU A 57 -21.84 15.79 8.08
N ILE A 58 -22.00 15.49 9.37
CA ILE A 58 -21.08 15.94 10.42
C ILE A 58 -19.69 15.31 10.19
N TRP A 59 -19.62 13.99 9.99
CA TRP A 59 -18.34 13.32 9.77
C TRP A 59 -17.68 13.76 8.48
N GLN A 60 -18.44 13.88 7.39
CA GLN A 60 -17.93 14.36 6.10
C GLN A 60 -17.35 15.78 6.22
N ARG A 61 -18.01 16.68 6.95
CA ARG A 61 -17.50 18.03 7.23
C ARG A 61 -16.20 17.99 8.03
N VAL A 62 -16.15 17.23 9.12
CA VAL A 62 -14.96 17.11 9.98
C VAL A 62 -13.77 16.58 9.18
N GLN A 63 -13.96 15.51 8.41
CA GLN A 63 -12.90 14.97 7.54
C GLN A 63 -12.43 16.00 6.50
N GLY A 64 -13.37 16.69 5.87
CA GLY A 64 -13.06 17.76 4.91
C GLY A 64 -12.26 18.90 5.53
N ASP A 65 -12.61 19.33 6.74
CA ASP A 65 -11.92 20.43 7.44
C ASP A 65 -10.51 20.03 7.91
N VAL A 66 -10.33 18.77 8.34
CA VAL A 66 -9.01 18.23 8.72
C VAL A 66 -8.12 18.13 7.48
N ILE A 67 -8.62 17.59 6.36
CA ILE A 67 -7.86 17.47 5.11
C ILE A 67 -7.47 18.86 4.59
N ASP A 68 -8.40 19.83 4.60
CA ASP A 68 -8.14 21.21 4.20
C ASP A 68 -7.04 21.86 5.04
N SER A 69 -7.09 21.65 6.35
CA SER A 69 -6.09 22.15 7.28
C SER A 69 -4.70 21.57 6.99
N ILE A 70 -4.60 20.26 6.77
CA ILE A 70 -3.34 19.58 6.46
C ILE A 70 -2.80 20.02 5.10
N SER A 71 -3.64 20.01 4.08
CA SER A 71 -3.21 20.27 2.70
C SER A 71 -2.85 21.71 2.44
N LYS A 72 -3.68 22.67 2.91
CA LYS A 72 -3.51 24.08 2.65
C LYS A 72 -2.71 24.81 3.70
N ARG A 73 -3.07 24.66 4.98
CA ARG A 73 -2.43 25.41 6.07
C ARG A 73 -1.03 24.89 6.42
N LEU A 74 -0.82 23.56 6.37
CA LEU A 74 0.49 22.96 6.62
C LEU A 74 1.29 22.72 5.35
N SER A 75 0.70 22.94 4.18
CA SER A 75 1.36 22.79 2.86
C SER A 75 2.07 21.46 2.70
N THR A 76 1.41 20.36 3.08
CA THR A 76 1.96 19.01 2.99
C THR A 76 1.86 18.44 1.58
N ALA A 77 2.54 17.32 1.31
CA ALA A 77 2.49 16.65 0.01
C ALA A 77 1.22 15.79 -0.18
N GLY A 78 0.37 15.71 0.84
CA GLY A 78 -0.87 14.95 0.77
C GLY A 78 -1.35 14.52 2.15
N VAL A 79 -2.32 13.61 2.18
CA VAL A 79 -2.90 13.06 3.41
C VAL A 79 -3.03 11.55 3.29
N TYR A 80 -2.59 10.82 4.31
CA TYR A 80 -2.83 9.38 4.45
C TYR A 80 -4.04 9.15 5.34
N ILE A 81 -5.02 8.43 4.81
CA ILE A 81 -6.33 8.20 5.44
C ILE A 81 -6.47 6.72 5.76
N ASP A 82 -6.43 6.43 7.05
CA ASP A 82 -6.47 5.08 7.59
C ASP A 82 -7.89 4.50 7.63
N GLN A 83 -7.99 3.17 7.60
CA GLN A 83 -9.18 2.35 7.79
C GLN A 83 -10.30 2.46 6.74
N VAL A 84 -10.22 3.32 5.77
CA VAL A 84 -11.30 3.48 4.77
C VAL A 84 -11.39 2.28 3.83
N ALA A 85 -10.25 1.80 3.34
CA ALA A 85 -10.21 0.70 2.38
C ALA A 85 -9.92 -0.68 3.03
N CYS A 86 -9.64 -0.73 4.33
CA CYS A 86 -9.29 -1.97 5.03
C CYS A 86 -10.32 -2.43 6.06
N ALA A 87 -11.07 -1.51 6.67
CA ALA A 87 -12.04 -1.90 7.67
C ALA A 87 -13.33 -2.46 7.04
N ALA A 88 -13.86 -3.51 7.65
CA ALA A 88 -15.15 -4.04 7.26
C ALA A 88 -16.26 -2.97 7.47
N PRO A 89 -17.29 -2.94 6.61
CA PRO A 89 -18.42 -2.04 6.79
C PRO A 89 -19.24 -2.44 8.02
N ASP A 90 -19.65 -1.44 8.78
CA ASP A 90 -20.58 -1.62 9.91
C ASP A 90 -22.02 -1.34 9.50
N LEU A 91 -22.96 -2.04 10.13
CA LEU A 91 -24.39 -1.74 9.97
C LEU A 91 -24.73 -0.46 10.74
N CYS A 92 -25.53 0.43 10.14
CA CYS A 92 -25.98 1.62 10.85
C CYS A 92 -27.50 1.70 10.86
N TYR A 93 -28.05 1.87 12.06
CA TYR A 93 -29.50 2.00 12.31
C TYR A 93 -29.87 3.41 12.76
N ASN A 94 -29.01 4.40 12.55
CA ASN A 94 -29.34 5.79 12.84
C ASN A 94 -30.30 6.34 11.76
N PRO A 95 -31.53 6.73 12.13
CA PRO A 95 -32.50 7.23 11.16
C PRO A 95 -32.18 8.65 10.63
N ASP A 96 -31.31 9.39 11.33
CA ASP A 96 -30.92 10.75 10.94
C ASP A 96 -29.78 10.77 9.89
N HIS A 97 -29.22 9.60 9.57
CA HIS A 97 -28.24 9.48 8.51
C HIS A 97 -28.92 9.27 7.16
N ASN A 98 -28.40 9.90 6.13
CA ASN A 98 -28.99 9.87 4.79
C ASN A 98 -28.70 8.55 4.05
N HIS A 99 -29.15 7.41 4.63
CA HIS A 99 -29.04 6.08 4.03
C HIS A 99 -30.12 5.13 4.56
N SER A 100 -30.30 3.99 3.89
CA SER A 100 -31.18 2.91 4.39
C SER A 100 -30.64 2.31 5.68
N LEU A 101 -31.52 2.00 6.64
CA LEU A 101 -31.12 1.39 7.91
C LEU A 101 -30.47 0.02 7.70
N GLY A 102 -29.42 -0.25 8.46
CA GLY A 102 -28.65 -1.49 8.38
C GLY A 102 -27.53 -1.42 7.36
N GLY A 103 -27.41 -2.42 6.50
CA GLY A 103 -26.36 -2.52 5.48
C GLY A 103 -26.77 -1.95 4.13
N GLY A 104 -25.81 -1.94 3.20
CA GLY A 104 -26.05 -1.52 1.82
C GLY A 104 -24.82 -0.90 1.17
N ASN A 105 -24.96 -0.45 -0.06
CA ASN A 105 -23.88 0.22 -0.79
C ASN A 105 -23.57 1.65 -0.27
N TRP A 106 -24.40 2.16 0.65
CA TRP A 106 -24.26 3.49 1.23
C TRP A 106 -22.93 3.68 1.94
N TRP A 107 -22.33 2.61 2.49
CA TRP A 107 -21.03 2.66 3.15
C TRP A 107 -19.93 3.10 2.16
N ALA A 108 -19.78 2.35 1.09
CA ALA A 108 -18.79 2.69 0.06
C ALA A 108 -19.12 4.03 -0.63
N LYS A 109 -20.42 4.29 -0.89
CA LYS A 109 -20.86 5.55 -1.48
C LYS A 109 -20.56 6.74 -0.57
N GLY A 110 -20.82 6.64 0.73
CA GLY A 110 -20.55 7.70 1.69
C GLY A 110 -19.07 8.08 1.74
N TYR A 111 -18.15 7.11 1.76
CA TYR A 111 -16.72 7.38 1.65
C TYR A 111 -16.34 8.00 0.30
N ARG A 112 -16.91 7.53 -0.80
CA ARG A 112 -16.64 8.12 -2.11
C ARG A 112 -17.08 9.57 -2.17
N ASP A 113 -18.30 9.87 -1.77
CA ASP A 113 -18.85 11.24 -1.75
C ASP A 113 -17.99 12.16 -0.87
N MET A 114 -17.59 11.69 0.32
CA MET A 114 -16.76 12.43 1.26
C MET A 114 -15.39 12.78 0.68
N TYR A 115 -14.66 11.80 0.14
CA TYR A 115 -13.29 12.03 -0.33
C TYR A 115 -13.22 12.61 -1.74
N GLN A 116 -14.23 12.44 -2.59
CA GLN A 116 -14.35 13.20 -3.83
C GLN A 116 -14.54 14.70 -3.52
N THR A 117 -15.39 15.02 -2.57
CA THR A 117 -15.61 16.40 -2.10
C THR A 117 -14.34 16.99 -1.49
N ALA A 118 -13.68 16.25 -0.60
CA ALA A 118 -12.43 16.69 0.01
C ALA A 118 -11.30 16.88 -1.01
N ARG A 119 -11.19 15.99 -1.99
CA ARG A 119 -10.22 16.11 -3.10
C ARG A 119 -10.47 17.38 -3.90
N ALA A 120 -11.70 17.58 -4.36
CA ALA A 120 -12.05 18.76 -5.16
C ALA A 120 -11.84 20.09 -4.42
N ARG A 121 -12.08 20.10 -3.09
CA ARG A 121 -11.93 21.28 -2.24
C ARG A 121 -10.49 21.58 -1.85
N SER A 122 -9.69 20.56 -1.53
CA SER A 122 -8.51 20.72 -0.68
C SER A 122 -7.22 20.15 -1.25
N ILE A 123 -7.27 19.29 -2.26
CA ILE A 123 -6.09 18.64 -2.83
C ILE A 123 -5.69 19.38 -4.09
N ASN A 124 -4.49 19.98 -4.07
CA ASN A 124 -3.91 20.71 -5.21
C ASN A 124 -3.09 19.76 -6.08
N ASP A 125 -2.73 20.22 -7.29
CA ASP A 125 -1.83 19.51 -8.18
C ASP A 125 -0.51 19.14 -7.49
N GLY A 126 -0.14 17.88 -7.58
CA GLY A 126 1.05 17.34 -6.92
C GLY A 126 0.87 16.86 -5.48
N GLN A 127 -0.29 17.09 -4.87
CA GLN A 127 -0.65 16.47 -3.59
C GLN A 127 -1.40 15.16 -3.80
N ILE A 128 -1.29 14.23 -2.84
CA ILE A 128 -1.92 12.91 -2.92
C ILE A 128 -2.90 12.66 -1.77
N LEU A 129 -3.93 11.87 -2.05
CA LEU A 129 -4.68 11.12 -1.04
C LEU A 129 -4.20 9.67 -1.06
N ALA A 130 -3.78 9.17 0.09
CA ALA A 130 -3.39 7.79 0.27
C ALA A 130 -4.30 7.10 1.29
N THR A 131 -4.42 5.76 1.22
CA THR A 131 -5.21 4.98 2.17
C THR A 131 -4.54 3.67 2.52
N GLU A 132 -5.00 3.05 3.61
CA GLU A 132 -4.60 1.71 4.01
C GLU A 132 -5.38 0.66 3.22
N GLU A 133 -4.68 -0.37 2.78
CA GLU A 133 -5.16 -1.48 1.95
C GLU A 133 -5.71 -1.11 0.58
N CYS A 134 -6.13 -2.11 -0.17
CA CYS A 134 -6.49 -2.02 -1.57
C CYS A 134 -7.94 -2.46 -1.80
N ALA A 135 -8.87 -1.53 -1.68
CA ALA A 135 -10.26 -1.77 -2.03
C ALA A 135 -10.56 -1.26 -3.45
N GLU A 136 -11.05 -2.16 -4.30
CA GLU A 136 -11.35 -1.88 -5.71
C GLU A 136 -12.30 -0.70 -5.90
N CYS A 137 -13.29 -0.56 -5.01
CA CYS A 137 -14.28 0.51 -5.08
C CYS A 137 -13.71 1.92 -4.87
N TYR A 138 -12.42 2.05 -4.53
CA TYR A 138 -11.74 3.32 -4.26
C TYR A 138 -10.50 3.56 -5.15
N ILE A 139 -10.24 2.74 -6.17
CA ILE A 139 -9.04 2.84 -7.02
C ILE A 139 -8.93 4.21 -7.71
N ASP A 140 -10.05 4.78 -8.14
CA ASP A 140 -10.11 6.09 -8.78
C ASP A 140 -10.09 7.26 -7.79
N LEU A 141 -10.16 6.97 -6.50
CA LEU A 141 -10.29 7.97 -5.44
C LEU A 141 -8.96 8.25 -4.74
N PHE A 142 -8.15 7.22 -4.52
CA PHE A 142 -6.86 7.33 -3.85
C PHE A 142 -5.70 7.17 -4.83
N ASP A 143 -4.70 8.05 -4.69
CA ASP A 143 -3.49 8.06 -5.54
C ASP A 143 -2.50 6.98 -5.12
N LEU A 144 -2.53 6.55 -3.86
CA LEU A 144 -1.63 5.54 -3.30
C LEU A 144 -2.36 4.68 -2.28
N MET A 145 -2.22 3.37 -2.41
CA MET A 145 -2.76 2.37 -1.49
C MET A 145 -1.63 1.65 -0.75
N LEU A 146 -1.68 1.63 0.57
CA LEU A 146 -0.71 0.90 1.40
C LEU A 146 -1.19 -0.52 1.63
N ILE A 147 -0.57 -1.51 0.99
CA ILE A 147 -0.91 -2.92 1.16
C ILE A 147 -0.07 -3.50 2.29
N VAL A 148 -0.71 -3.87 3.40
CA VAL A 148 -0.06 -4.39 4.61
C VAL A 148 -0.40 -5.84 4.94
N ASN A 149 -1.61 -6.30 4.58
CA ASN A 149 -2.10 -7.62 4.89
C ASN A 149 -1.73 -8.64 3.81
N THR A 150 -0.44 -8.92 3.69
CA THR A 150 0.01 -10.09 2.94
C THR A 150 0.09 -11.28 3.89
N ASP A 151 -0.53 -12.39 3.53
CA ASP A 151 -0.42 -13.61 4.33
C ASP A 151 1.05 -14.05 4.40
N ARG A 152 1.53 -14.18 5.62
CA ARG A 152 2.93 -14.52 5.93
C ARG A 152 3.04 -15.81 6.74
N ARG A 153 1.94 -16.57 6.85
CA ARG A 153 1.90 -17.75 7.71
C ARG A 153 2.28 -19.01 6.94
N GLY A 154 3.30 -19.69 7.44
CA GLY A 154 3.71 -20.97 6.94
C GLY A 154 4.16 -20.96 5.48
N ASP A 155 3.81 -22.03 4.76
CA ASP A 155 4.17 -22.22 3.35
C ASP A 155 3.25 -21.48 2.38
N ASN A 156 2.37 -20.61 2.86
CA ASN A 156 1.47 -19.83 2.03
C ASN A 156 2.26 -18.88 1.15
N ARG A 157 2.06 -18.97 -0.15
CA ARG A 157 2.64 -18.07 -1.14
C ARG A 157 1.60 -17.01 -1.50
N PRO A 158 1.81 -15.74 -1.09
CA PRO A 158 0.89 -14.69 -1.49
C PRO A 158 0.86 -14.55 -3.01
N ILE A 159 -0.33 -14.51 -3.56
CA ILE A 159 -0.57 -14.26 -4.97
C ILE A 159 -0.73 -12.76 -5.14
N PRO A 160 0.03 -12.08 -6.03
CA PRO A 160 -0.07 -10.65 -6.26
C PRO A 160 -1.32 -10.30 -7.08
N LEU A 161 -2.50 -10.69 -6.59
CA LEU A 161 -3.74 -10.57 -7.35
C LEU A 161 -4.06 -9.11 -7.68
N PHE A 162 -4.02 -8.22 -6.69
CA PHE A 162 -4.29 -6.80 -6.89
C PHE A 162 -3.28 -6.15 -7.87
N PRO A 163 -1.95 -6.34 -7.73
CA PRO A 163 -0.98 -5.89 -8.72
C PRO A 163 -1.22 -6.43 -10.13
N ILE A 164 -1.55 -7.71 -10.28
CA ILE A 164 -1.80 -8.32 -11.61
C ILE A 164 -3.01 -7.68 -12.30
N VAL A 165 -4.05 -7.39 -11.53
CA VAL A 165 -5.30 -6.84 -12.09
C VAL A 165 -5.24 -5.32 -12.28
N TYR A 166 -4.59 -4.58 -11.37
CA TYR A 166 -4.73 -3.13 -11.26
C TYR A 166 -3.42 -2.34 -11.31
N SER A 167 -2.28 -2.97 -11.63
CA SER A 167 -0.99 -2.25 -11.69
C SER A 167 -0.94 -1.13 -12.74
N ASP A 168 -1.77 -1.20 -13.77
CA ASP A 168 -1.91 -0.16 -14.79
C ASP A 168 -2.75 1.05 -14.34
N ARG A 169 -3.46 0.95 -13.20
CA ARG A 169 -4.44 1.94 -12.73
C ARG A 169 -4.19 2.45 -11.33
N ALA A 170 -3.53 1.67 -10.47
CA ALA A 170 -3.30 1.99 -9.08
C ALA A 170 -1.82 2.03 -8.75
N LEU A 171 -1.41 3.04 -7.97
CA LEU A 171 -0.12 3.01 -7.29
C LEU A 171 -0.30 2.44 -5.89
N TYR A 172 0.67 1.65 -5.45
CA TYR A 172 0.63 1.03 -4.12
C TYR A 172 2.02 0.96 -3.51
N THR A 173 2.05 0.87 -2.20
CA THR A 173 3.23 0.70 -1.36
C THR A 173 2.98 -0.40 -0.34
N GLY A 174 3.97 -0.77 0.43
CA GLY A 174 3.85 -1.82 1.44
C GLY A 174 4.69 -3.03 1.11
N TYR A 175 4.28 -4.20 1.63
CA TYR A 175 5.00 -5.48 1.59
C TYR A 175 6.39 -5.47 2.26
N CYS A 176 6.97 -4.29 2.53
CA CYS A 176 8.29 -4.13 3.14
C CYS A 176 8.23 -3.86 4.65
N TYR A 177 7.07 -4.05 5.30
CA TYR A 177 7.00 -3.85 6.74
C TYR A 177 7.69 -4.99 7.48
N ILE A 178 8.74 -4.65 8.19
CA ILE A 178 9.49 -5.60 9.03
C ILE A 178 9.57 -5.07 10.45
N ALA A 179 8.90 -5.77 11.34
CA ALA A 179 8.89 -5.41 12.74
C ALA A 179 10.27 -5.64 13.40
N SER A 180 11.01 -6.70 13.04
CA SER A 180 12.34 -7.02 13.56
C SER A 180 12.72 -8.48 13.23
N PRO A 181 14.01 -8.84 13.20
CA PRO A 181 15.16 -8.00 12.88
C PRO A 181 15.28 -7.75 11.37
N ILE A 182 15.80 -6.61 10.98
CA ILE A 182 15.88 -6.23 9.56
C ILE A 182 16.94 -7.05 8.79
N ASN A 183 17.95 -7.55 9.47
CA ASN A 183 19.10 -8.27 8.91
C ASN A 183 18.92 -9.79 8.82
N ASN A 184 17.72 -10.32 8.98
CA ASN A 184 17.46 -11.77 8.95
C ASN A 184 17.22 -12.37 7.54
N GLY A 185 17.40 -11.59 6.48
CA GLY A 185 17.13 -12.00 5.10
C GLY A 185 15.73 -11.69 4.59
N SER A 186 14.71 -11.68 5.45
CA SER A 186 13.33 -11.37 5.03
C SER A 186 13.20 -9.99 4.39
N PHE A 187 13.91 -8.99 4.88
CA PHE A 187 13.88 -7.64 4.33
C PHE A 187 14.29 -7.60 2.85
N LYS A 188 15.41 -8.25 2.50
CA LYS A 188 15.89 -8.27 1.12
C LYS A 188 14.90 -8.99 0.20
N PHE A 189 14.38 -10.12 0.64
CA PHE A 189 13.36 -10.89 -0.09
C PHE A 189 12.07 -10.08 -0.31
N ILE A 190 11.50 -9.48 0.75
CA ILE A 190 10.28 -8.69 0.67
C ILE A 190 10.48 -7.45 -0.20
N THR A 191 11.64 -6.77 -0.08
CA THR A 191 11.99 -5.63 -0.92
C THR A 191 12.07 -6.02 -2.39
N ALA A 192 12.70 -7.15 -2.72
CA ALA A 192 12.77 -7.68 -4.08
C ALA A 192 11.38 -8.01 -4.64
N LYS A 193 10.54 -8.69 -3.86
CA LYS A 193 9.14 -8.98 -4.24
C LYS A 193 8.33 -7.71 -4.46
N SER A 194 8.38 -6.77 -3.52
CA SER A 194 7.66 -5.50 -3.63
C SER A 194 8.03 -4.74 -4.90
N LEU A 195 9.32 -4.67 -5.22
CA LEU A 195 9.80 -4.05 -6.46
C LEU A 195 9.22 -4.76 -7.69
N LEU A 196 9.33 -6.09 -7.75
CA LEU A 196 8.91 -6.89 -8.89
C LEU A 196 7.40 -6.84 -9.11
N TRP A 197 6.63 -6.63 -8.05
CA TRP A 197 5.19 -6.42 -8.11
C TRP A 197 4.79 -4.97 -8.42
N GLY A 198 5.77 -4.04 -8.59
CA GLY A 198 5.52 -2.63 -8.94
C GLY A 198 5.29 -1.71 -7.76
N SER A 199 5.32 -2.23 -6.54
CA SER A 199 5.11 -1.44 -5.32
C SER A 199 6.14 -0.31 -5.17
N GLN A 200 5.73 0.83 -4.62
CA GLN A 200 6.65 1.79 -4.04
C GLN A 200 7.32 1.14 -2.83
N LEU A 201 8.66 1.19 -2.79
CA LEU A 201 9.42 0.60 -1.69
C LEU A 201 9.31 1.51 -0.47
N GLY A 202 8.66 1.05 0.57
CA GLY A 202 8.38 1.87 1.72
C GLY A 202 7.78 1.12 2.91
N TRP A 203 7.28 1.91 3.83
CA TRP A 203 6.79 1.51 5.14
C TRP A 203 7.88 0.89 6.02
N ILE A 204 9.00 1.60 6.08
CA ILE A 204 10.20 1.21 6.81
C ILE A 204 10.45 2.24 7.91
N GLN A 205 10.76 1.77 9.10
CA GLN A 205 11.19 2.66 10.18
C GLN A 205 12.60 3.18 9.91
N PRO A 206 12.82 4.49 9.73
CA PRO A 206 14.13 5.03 9.35
C PRO A 206 15.25 4.65 10.32
N GLY A 207 14.99 4.68 11.62
CA GLY A 207 15.98 4.33 12.63
C GLY A 207 16.50 2.89 12.53
N ARG A 208 15.72 1.98 11.92
CA ARG A 208 16.15 0.59 11.74
C ARG A 208 17.04 0.40 10.52
N ILE A 209 16.73 1.06 9.41
CA ILE A 209 17.51 0.90 8.18
C ILE A 209 18.85 1.62 8.24
N VAL A 210 19.00 2.64 9.10
CA VAL A 210 20.27 3.35 9.30
C VAL A 210 21.12 2.77 10.43
N ALA A 211 20.64 1.73 11.14
CA ALA A 211 21.39 1.06 12.18
C ALA A 211 22.69 0.41 11.64
N ALA A 212 23.70 0.30 12.50
CA ALA A 212 25.01 -0.20 12.10
C ALA A 212 24.99 -1.65 11.58
N ASP A 213 24.07 -2.47 12.10
CA ASP A 213 23.88 -3.86 11.72
C ASP A 213 23.01 -4.06 10.45
N ALA A 214 22.42 -2.98 9.92
CA ALA A 214 21.55 -3.00 8.73
C ALA A 214 22.19 -2.41 7.47
N GLN A 215 23.51 -2.22 7.44
CA GLN A 215 24.18 -1.54 6.31
C GLN A 215 24.01 -2.26 4.96
N ARG A 216 23.96 -3.60 4.97
CA ARG A 216 23.75 -4.40 3.74
C ARG A 216 22.33 -4.24 3.20
N GLU A 217 21.35 -4.23 4.08
CA GLU A 217 19.94 -4.02 3.77
C GLU A 217 19.70 -2.58 3.27
N ALA A 218 20.35 -1.60 3.89
CA ALA A 218 20.32 -0.20 3.43
C ALA A 218 20.94 -0.04 2.03
N LEU A 219 22.08 -0.70 1.76
CA LEU A 219 22.69 -0.71 0.43
C LEU A 219 21.77 -1.38 -0.59
N PHE A 220 21.19 -2.53 -0.25
CA PHE A 220 20.24 -3.23 -1.11
C PHE A 220 19.02 -2.36 -1.42
N LEU A 221 18.38 -1.77 -0.40
CA LEU A 221 17.26 -0.86 -0.59
C LEU A 221 17.62 0.30 -1.51
N LYS A 222 18.78 0.93 -1.30
CA LYS A 222 19.27 2.01 -2.17
C LYS A 222 19.39 1.57 -3.63
N ARG A 223 19.95 0.40 -3.88
CA ARG A 223 20.11 -0.16 -5.25
C ARG A 223 18.73 -0.45 -5.86
N MET A 224 17.80 -1.00 -5.09
CA MET A 224 16.44 -1.29 -5.57
C MET A 224 15.67 -0.01 -5.87
N GLN A 225 15.81 1.04 -5.08
CA GLN A 225 15.23 2.36 -5.38
C GLN A 225 15.80 2.97 -6.65
N GLN A 226 17.12 2.89 -6.85
CA GLN A 226 17.76 3.34 -8.09
C GLN A 226 17.28 2.55 -9.31
N PHE A 227 17.17 1.24 -9.17
CA PHE A 227 16.64 0.39 -10.24
C PHE A 227 15.16 0.70 -10.51
N ARG A 228 14.34 0.87 -9.48
CA ARG A 228 12.93 1.26 -9.63
C ARG A 228 12.78 2.59 -10.38
N ALA A 229 13.62 3.56 -10.08
CA ALA A 229 13.67 4.84 -10.82
C ALA A 229 14.01 4.63 -12.32
N LYS A 230 14.98 3.75 -12.61
CA LYS A 230 15.36 3.39 -13.98
C LYS A 230 14.23 2.73 -14.77
N VAL A 231 13.43 1.86 -14.13
CA VAL A 231 12.33 1.11 -14.78
C VAL A 231 10.95 1.76 -14.56
N ARG A 232 10.92 3.02 -14.13
CA ARG A 232 9.66 3.73 -13.82
C ARG A 232 8.65 3.69 -14.96
N SER A 233 9.10 3.88 -16.20
CA SER A 233 8.23 3.85 -17.40
C SER A 233 7.63 2.48 -17.69
N ILE A 234 8.19 1.41 -17.12
CA ILE A 234 7.64 0.05 -17.21
C ILE A 234 6.59 -0.17 -16.12
N LEU A 235 6.89 0.30 -14.89
CA LEU A 235 6.06 0.01 -13.71
C LEU A 235 4.86 0.95 -13.57
N VAL A 236 5.02 2.23 -13.90
CA VAL A 236 3.92 3.22 -13.76
C VAL A 236 3.04 3.18 -15.00
N GLY A 237 1.78 2.83 -14.83
CA GLY A 237 0.84 2.62 -15.90
C GLY A 237 1.07 1.35 -16.71
N GLY A 238 2.03 0.52 -16.31
CA GLY A 238 2.27 -0.79 -16.89
C GLY A 238 1.51 -1.91 -16.19
N GLN A 239 1.40 -3.04 -16.87
CA GLN A 239 0.69 -4.23 -16.38
C GLN A 239 1.65 -5.30 -15.91
N LEU A 240 1.51 -5.76 -14.67
CA LEU A 240 2.17 -6.97 -14.17
C LEU A 240 1.52 -8.20 -14.82
N LEU A 241 2.30 -8.97 -15.58
CA LEU A 241 1.81 -10.18 -16.26
C LEU A 241 1.96 -11.43 -15.39
N GLY A 242 2.79 -11.37 -14.36
CA GLY A 242 3.01 -12.44 -13.39
C GLY A 242 4.46 -12.60 -12.97
N GLU A 243 4.67 -13.48 -12.01
CA GLU A 243 6.01 -13.86 -11.55
C GLU A 243 6.71 -14.75 -12.58
N TRP A 244 8.02 -14.67 -12.62
CA TRP A 244 8.88 -15.54 -13.40
C TRP A 244 10.02 -16.07 -12.52
N SER A 245 10.32 -17.37 -12.64
CA SER A 245 11.41 -17.99 -11.90
C SER A 245 12.49 -18.51 -12.85
N PRO A 246 13.77 -18.16 -12.64
CA PRO A 246 14.87 -18.83 -13.32
C PRO A 246 14.95 -20.28 -12.79
N GLY A 247 14.97 -21.26 -13.69
CA GLY A 247 14.92 -22.67 -13.30
C GLY A 247 16.11 -23.21 -12.50
N GLU A 248 17.26 -22.53 -12.56
CA GLU A 248 18.55 -23.05 -12.05
C GLU A 248 19.24 -22.08 -11.10
N VAL A 249 18.59 -21.74 -9.99
CA VAL A 249 19.22 -20.94 -8.91
C VAL A 249 18.98 -21.62 -7.56
N PRO A 250 19.89 -21.44 -6.59
CA PRO A 250 19.70 -21.97 -5.25
C PRO A 250 18.40 -21.49 -4.62
N LEU A 251 17.77 -22.37 -3.83
CA LEU A 251 16.71 -21.98 -2.91
C LEU A 251 17.36 -21.48 -1.61
N MET A 252 16.85 -20.38 -1.10
CA MET A 252 17.27 -19.76 0.15
C MET A 252 16.12 -19.81 1.14
N ASP A 253 16.43 -20.14 2.38
CA ASP A 253 15.45 -20.10 3.45
C ASP A 253 15.20 -18.65 3.90
N VAL A 254 13.93 -18.25 3.91
CA VAL A 254 13.50 -16.90 4.31
C VAL A 254 12.66 -17.01 5.58
N PRO A 255 13.15 -16.53 6.72
CA PRO A 255 12.42 -16.63 7.97
C PRO A 255 10.98 -16.11 7.86
N GLY A 256 10.03 -16.97 8.20
CA GLY A 256 8.59 -16.67 8.12
C GLY A 256 7.98 -16.74 6.71
N HIS A 257 8.74 -17.11 5.69
CA HIS A 257 8.29 -17.19 4.29
C HIS A 257 8.63 -18.49 3.56
N GLY A 258 9.40 -19.39 4.19
CA GLY A 258 9.85 -20.65 3.58
C GLY A 258 10.99 -20.48 2.57
N GLN A 259 11.13 -21.42 1.64
CA GLN A 259 12.21 -21.43 0.65
C GLN A 259 11.84 -20.70 -0.63
N HIS A 260 12.73 -19.82 -1.08
CA HIS A 260 12.56 -19.03 -2.29
C HIS A 260 13.84 -18.99 -3.14
N PRO A 261 13.72 -18.87 -4.49
CA PRO A 261 14.88 -18.73 -5.35
C PRO A 261 15.72 -17.51 -4.99
N ALA A 262 17.05 -17.63 -5.05
CA ALA A 262 18.00 -16.54 -4.81
C ALA A 262 17.82 -15.37 -5.81
N VAL A 263 17.28 -15.66 -6.98
CA VAL A 263 16.87 -14.66 -7.97
C VAL A 263 15.37 -14.75 -8.19
N LEU A 264 14.69 -13.63 -8.03
CA LEU A 264 13.28 -13.48 -8.33
C LEU A 264 13.09 -12.73 -9.64
N GLY A 265 11.97 -12.98 -10.31
CA GLY A 265 11.63 -12.29 -11.56
C GLY A 265 10.15 -12.00 -11.71
N ALA A 266 9.83 -11.03 -12.54
CA ALA A 266 8.48 -10.71 -12.96
C ALA A 266 8.43 -10.27 -14.41
N LYS A 267 7.37 -10.65 -15.11
CA LYS A 267 7.06 -10.20 -16.47
C LYS A 267 6.13 -9.00 -16.39
N TRP A 268 6.46 -7.98 -17.16
CA TRP A 268 5.70 -6.73 -17.25
C TRP A 268 5.40 -6.37 -18.68
N ARG A 269 4.30 -5.67 -18.90
CA ARG A 269 4.02 -4.95 -20.14
C ARG A 269 3.97 -3.46 -19.79
N SER A 270 4.81 -2.65 -20.46
CA SER A 270 4.78 -1.20 -20.24
C SER A 270 3.46 -0.58 -20.72
N ALA A 271 3.19 0.67 -20.37
CA ALA A 271 2.04 1.42 -20.87
C ALA A 271 2.02 1.53 -22.42
N GLU A 272 3.19 1.42 -23.06
CA GLU A 272 3.35 1.41 -24.52
C GLU A 272 3.15 0.01 -25.15
N GLY A 273 2.82 -1.00 -24.33
CA GLY A 273 2.56 -2.39 -24.78
C GLY A 273 3.81 -3.26 -24.91
N LYS A 274 5.01 -2.75 -24.62
CA LYS A 274 6.26 -3.52 -24.73
C LYS A 274 6.46 -4.48 -23.57
N PRO A 275 6.86 -5.74 -23.83
CA PRO A 275 7.07 -6.73 -22.78
C PRO A 275 8.49 -6.68 -22.23
N TYR A 276 8.59 -6.78 -20.92
CA TYR A 276 9.85 -6.75 -20.15
C TYR A 276 9.91 -7.89 -19.15
N LEU A 277 11.13 -8.34 -18.89
CA LEU A 277 11.49 -9.21 -17.77
C LEU A 277 12.34 -8.40 -16.78
N LEU A 278 11.87 -8.30 -15.54
CA LEU A 278 12.61 -7.71 -14.45
C LEU A 278 13.12 -8.83 -13.54
N LEU A 279 14.38 -8.74 -13.12
CA LEU A 279 15.03 -9.72 -12.24
C LEU A 279 15.66 -9.00 -11.05
N VAL A 280 15.62 -9.64 -9.89
CA VAL A 280 16.32 -9.19 -8.69
C VAL A 280 17.07 -10.34 -8.06
N ASN A 281 18.38 -10.20 -7.96
CA ASN A 281 19.24 -11.06 -7.15
C ASN A 281 19.30 -10.47 -5.72
N TRP A 282 18.65 -11.09 -4.78
CA TRP A 282 18.65 -10.68 -3.37
C TRP A 282 19.67 -11.44 -2.53
N ASP A 283 20.41 -12.38 -3.16
CA ASP A 283 21.51 -13.14 -2.57
C ASP A 283 22.82 -12.33 -2.59
N ASP A 284 23.76 -12.77 -1.76
CA ASP A 284 25.12 -12.26 -1.65
C ASP A 284 26.11 -12.90 -2.65
N GLN A 285 25.61 -13.81 -3.50
CA GLN A 285 26.38 -14.47 -4.55
C GLN A 285 25.92 -14.06 -5.94
N SER A 286 26.83 -14.18 -6.92
CA SER A 286 26.49 -14.00 -8.34
C SER A 286 25.83 -15.25 -8.90
N HIS A 287 24.81 -15.07 -9.73
CA HIS A 287 24.10 -16.18 -10.38
C HIS A 287 24.14 -16.06 -11.90
N LYS A 288 24.47 -17.17 -12.59
CA LYS A 288 24.38 -17.29 -14.04
C LYS A 288 22.98 -17.76 -14.43
N LEU A 289 22.35 -17.06 -15.36
CA LEU A 289 20.98 -17.32 -15.78
C LEU A 289 20.88 -17.41 -17.29
N THR A 290 19.95 -18.21 -17.78
CA THR A 290 19.52 -18.19 -19.18
C THR A 290 18.14 -17.55 -19.25
N LEU A 291 18.01 -16.44 -19.96
CA LEU A 291 16.76 -15.72 -20.14
C LEU A 291 15.83 -16.47 -21.13
N PRO A 292 14.51 -16.15 -21.17
CA PRO A 292 13.60 -16.73 -22.15
C PRO A 292 14.02 -16.54 -23.63
N THR A 293 14.83 -15.53 -23.89
CA THR A 293 15.43 -15.25 -25.21
C THR A 293 16.60 -16.16 -25.56
N GLY A 294 17.04 -17.05 -24.67
CA GLY A 294 18.27 -17.82 -24.79
C GLY A 294 19.55 -17.06 -24.41
N LYS A 295 19.47 -15.77 -24.15
CA LYS A 295 20.59 -14.94 -23.70
C LYS A 295 21.08 -15.40 -22.33
N ARG A 296 22.38 -15.60 -22.19
CA ARG A 296 23.04 -15.90 -20.91
C ARG A 296 23.53 -14.60 -20.25
N ILE A 297 23.22 -14.43 -18.97
CA ILE A 297 23.65 -13.29 -18.17
C ILE A 297 24.26 -13.78 -16.85
N THR A 298 25.09 -12.93 -16.25
CA THR A 298 25.54 -13.09 -14.87
C THR A 298 24.98 -11.93 -14.06
N LEU A 299 24.14 -12.26 -13.08
CA LEU A 299 23.53 -11.28 -12.21
C LEU A 299 24.37 -11.16 -10.93
N ALA A 300 24.93 -9.99 -10.71
CA ALA A 300 25.81 -9.71 -9.58
C ALA A 300 25.04 -9.79 -8.23
N PRO A 301 25.75 -9.92 -7.09
CA PRO A 301 25.14 -9.90 -5.78
C PRO A 301 24.32 -8.63 -5.53
N LEU A 302 23.18 -8.78 -4.88
CA LEU A 302 22.33 -7.65 -4.44
C LEU A 302 22.06 -6.65 -5.58
N SER A 303 21.70 -7.16 -6.76
CA SER A 303 21.50 -6.35 -7.97
C SER A 303 20.19 -6.66 -8.66
N ALA A 304 19.84 -5.82 -9.63
CA ALA A 304 18.65 -6.00 -10.44
C ALA A 304 18.98 -5.83 -11.93
N TRP A 305 18.15 -6.43 -12.78
CA TRP A 305 18.30 -6.45 -14.22
C TRP A 305 16.96 -6.24 -14.91
N VAL A 306 16.97 -5.62 -16.06
CA VAL A 306 15.81 -5.51 -16.94
C VAL A 306 16.23 -5.78 -18.38
N ASP A 307 15.40 -6.54 -19.10
CA ASP A 307 15.55 -6.79 -20.53
C ASP A 307 14.17 -6.75 -21.21
N GLU A 308 14.13 -6.25 -22.43
CA GLU A 308 12.95 -6.40 -23.29
C GLU A 308 12.94 -7.84 -23.80
N VAL A 309 11.79 -8.51 -23.67
CA VAL A 309 11.66 -9.93 -24.06
C VAL A 309 10.57 -10.05 -25.12
N PRO A 310 10.67 -11.03 -26.04
CA PRO A 310 9.61 -11.24 -27.01
C PRO A 310 8.25 -11.52 -26.33
N CYS A 311 7.17 -10.97 -26.86
CA CYS A 311 5.83 -11.39 -26.49
C CYS A 311 5.68 -12.86 -26.90
N GLN A 312 5.68 -13.77 -25.94
CA GLN A 312 5.21 -15.12 -26.23
C GLN A 312 3.69 -15.03 -26.28
N GLU A 313 3.12 -14.96 -27.47
CA GLU A 313 1.73 -15.29 -27.69
C GLU A 313 1.52 -16.74 -27.25
N LYS A 314 0.59 -16.95 -26.31
CA LYS A 314 0.07 -18.28 -26.02
C LYS A 314 -1.05 -18.60 -26.97
#